data_4868d551d2a885219d768a29a1260c9b
#
_entry.id   4868d551d2a885219d768a29a1260c9b
#
_cell.length_a   1.000
_cell.length_b   1.000
_cell.length_c   1.000
_cell.angle_alpha   90.00
_cell.angle_beta   90.00
_cell.angle_gamma   90.00
#
_symmetry.space_group_name_H-M   'P 1'
#
loop_
_entity.id
_entity.type
_entity.pdbx_description
1 polymer ?
#
loop_
_entity_poly.entity_id
_entity_poly.type
_entity_poly.pdbx_seq_one_letter_code
_entity_poly.pdbx_strand_id
1 'polypeptide(L)'
;MCGVAVMSKLQLLRRLLAGRKLQHSLAVLVMACSVALAVCVLLLAEGLHSGITQAGKPFPLLMGAKGSPNQLVLNSVFLKDQPVGNISYTQLEKLRANQLVAQAVSLGFGDNYKGYRIVGTEKDIFSFQGVGSKGKWLQLAAGKAFAAPGEAVVGAETAAKLGLKIGDTFASVHGLVANVNAKAHKEQYKVVGILKPVKGPYDNAIFVSMESIWQSHAHHDDADKEITAVLIRPKGYAESMQLAALYSKDRDVQLIFPSKTIIQLFSIMGNMETLLRLLSGAVLLLALLIIGSSLYWLVLTSLRQQAVMRALGASAAQIGKLYVQLGMTLVAGGLFGGLLLGHGIYALLSLLL
;
A
#
# COMPACT_ATOMS: atom_id res chain seq x y z
N MET A 1 -33.19 44.63 -46.63
CA MET A 1 -31.91 44.60 -45.86
C MET A 1 -31.90 43.32 -45.03
N CYS A 2 -31.24 42.31 -45.55
CA CYS A 2 -31.12 41.05 -44.84
C CYS A 2 -29.95 41.16 -43.87
N GLY A 3 -30.20 41.22 -42.56
CA GLY A 3 -29.19 41.29 -41.53
C GLY A 3 -28.34 40.04 -41.55
N VAL A 4 -27.11 40.12 -42.03
CA VAL A 4 -26.10 39.07 -41.94
C VAL A 4 -25.77 38.93 -40.46
N ALA A 5 -26.34 37.91 -39.81
CA ALA A 5 -26.00 37.54 -38.43
C ALA A 5 -24.51 37.21 -38.35
N VAL A 6 -23.71 38.11 -37.80
CA VAL A 6 -22.28 37.86 -37.54
C VAL A 6 -22.17 36.74 -36.51
N MET A 7 -21.80 35.53 -36.97
CA MET A 7 -21.58 34.41 -36.11
C MET A 7 -20.49 34.69 -35.10
N SER A 8 -20.77 34.52 -33.81
CA SER A 8 -19.75 34.63 -32.77
C SER A 8 -18.68 33.55 -32.93
N LYS A 9 -17.42 33.85 -32.52
CA LYS A 9 -16.31 32.87 -32.52
C LYS A 9 -16.68 31.58 -31.84
N LEU A 10 -17.48 31.63 -30.77
CA LEU A 10 -17.95 30.48 -30.00
C LEU A 10 -18.93 29.62 -30.82
N GLN A 11 -19.82 30.21 -31.61
CA GLN A 11 -20.74 29.51 -32.48
C GLN A 11 -20.01 28.76 -33.61
N LEU A 12 -18.94 29.39 -34.16
CA LEU A 12 -18.10 28.78 -35.16
C LEU A 12 -17.33 27.58 -34.61
N LEU A 13 -16.74 27.71 -33.41
CA LEU A 13 -16.04 26.62 -32.71
C LEU A 13 -17.00 25.44 -32.44
N ARG A 14 -18.21 25.71 -31.92
CA ARG A 14 -19.23 24.67 -31.70
C ARG A 14 -19.62 23.96 -32.98
N ARG A 15 -19.74 24.65 -34.11
CA ARG A 15 -20.03 24.02 -35.43
C ARG A 15 -18.89 23.14 -35.90
N LEU A 16 -17.63 23.56 -35.73
CA LEU A 16 -16.47 22.75 -36.08
C LEU A 16 -16.39 21.48 -35.22
N LEU A 17 -16.64 21.59 -33.90
CA LEU A 17 -16.72 20.44 -33.00
C LEU A 17 -17.85 19.51 -33.41
N ALA A 18 -19.04 20.06 -33.73
CA ALA A 18 -20.20 19.27 -34.11
C ALA A 18 -20.07 18.61 -35.49
N GLY A 19 -19.28 19.18 -36.41
CA GLY A 19 -19.12 18.66 -37.78
C GLY A 19 -18.43 17.30 -37.86
N ARG A 20 -17.60 16.93 -36.85
CA ARG A 20 -16.83 15.68 -36.80
C ARG A 20 -16.84 15.07 -35.40
N LYS A 21 -18.04 14.94 -34.82
CA LYS A 21 -18.23 14.51 -33.43
C LYS A 21 -17.45 13.21 -33.09
N LEU A 22 -17.53 12.20 -33.97
CA LEU A 22 -16.89 10.92 -33.72
C LEU A 22 -15.36 11.05 -33.64
N GLN A 23 -14.74 11.81 -34.58
CA GLN A 23 -13.29 11.98 -34.59
C GLN A 23 -12.79 12.76 -33.38
N HIS A 24 -13.51 13.84 -33.00
CA HIS A 24 -13.15 14.66 -31.83
C HIS A 24 -13.40 13.92 -30.53
N SER A 25 -14.49 13.17 -30.40
CA SER A 25 -14.76 12.37 -29.20
C SER A 25 -13.74 11.24 -29.01
N LEU A 26 -13.30 10.57 -30.09
CA LEU A 26 -12.22 9.59 -30.04
C LEU A 26 -10.90 10.22 -29.60
N ALA A 27 -10.53 11.39 -30.13
CA ALA A 27 -9.32 12.09 -29.73
C ALA A 27 -9.34 12.48 -28.25
N VAL A 28 -10.48 13.01 -27.76
CA VAL A 28 -10.69 13.33 -26.34
C VAL A 28 -10.63 12.07 -25.47
N LEU A 29 -11.25 10.97 -25.92
CA LEU A 29 -11.26 9.69 -25.19
C LEU A 29 -9.84 9.14 -25.04
N VAL A 30 -9.06 9.08 -26.13
CA VAL A 30 -7.67 8.61 -26.10
C VAL A 30 -6.84 9.46 -25.13
N MET A 31 -6.98 10.79 -25.19
CA MET A 31 -6.30 11.69 -24.27
C MET A 31 -6.74 11.45 -22.82
N ALA A 32 -8.04 11.30 -22.57
CA ALA A 32 -8.58 11.05 -21.25
C ALA A 32 -8.08 9.72 -20.67
N CYS A 33 -8.07 8.64 -21.48
CA CYS A 33 -7.52 7.35 -21.06
C CYS A 33 -6.03 7.43 -20.73
N SER A 34 -5.25 8.16 -21.55
CA SER A 34 -3.82 8.35 -21.34
C SER A 34 -3.51 9.10 -20.02
N VAL A 35 -4.25 10.18 -19.77
CA VAL A 35 -4.14 10.94 -18.52
C VAL A 35 -4.61 10.13 -17.34
N ALA A 36 -5.72 9.41 -17.45
CA ALA A 36 -6.23 8.53 -16.40
C ALA A 36 -5.20 7.45 -16.01
N LEU A 37 -4.56 6.82 -17.00
CA LEU A 37 -3.50 5.84 -16.76
C LEU A 37 -2.32 6.47 -16.00
N ALA A 38 -1.85 7.64 -16.44
CA ALA A 38 -0.75 8.33 -15.78
C ALA A 38 -1.08 8.70 -14.32
N VAL A 39 -2.28 9.22 -14.08
CA VAL A 39 -2.77 9.56 -12.72
C VAL A 39 -2.88 8.32 -11.85
N CYS A 40 -3.47 7.23 -12.35
CA CYS A 40 -3.56 5.97 -11.62
C CYS A 40 -2.18 5.43 -11.22
N VAL A 41 -1.23 5.41 -12.15
CA VAL A 41 0.14 4.93 -11.87
C VAL A 41 0.79 5.78 -10.77
N LEU A 42 0.70 7.10 -10.85
CA LEU A 42 1.29 8.00 -9.84
C LEU A 42 0.64 7.82 -8.46
N LEU A 43 -0.70 7.75 -8.40
CA LEU A 43 -1.42 7.60 -7.14
C LEU A 43 -1.20 6.23 -6.50
N LEU A 44 -1.14 5.16 -7.30
CA LEU A 44 -0.83 3.81 -6.80
C LEU A 44 0.60 3.72 -6.29
N ALA A 45 1.58 4.30 -7.00
CA ALA A 45 2.97 4.33 -6.56
C ALA A 45 3.12 5.08 -5.23
N GLU A 46 2.50 6.25 -5.08
CA GLU A 46 2.51 7.02 -3.83
C GLU A 46 1.78 6.28 -2.70
N GLY A 47 0.60 5.70 -2.98
CA GLY A 47 -0.15 4.91 -2.01
C GLY A 47 0.64 3.71 -1.50
N LEU A 48 1.30 2.98 -2.41
CA LEU A 48 2.16 1.85 -2.06
C LEU A 48 3.35 2.31 -1.22
N HIS A 49 4.08 3.35 -1.66
CA HIS A 49 5.23 3.88 -0.94
C HIS A 49 4.86 4.34 0.48
N SER A 50 3.77 5.08 0.62
CA SER A 50 3.31 5.57 1.92
C SER A 50 2.83 4.43 2.82
N GLY A 51 2.06 3.48 2.30
CA GLY A 51 1.57 2.31 3.05
C GLY A 51 2.71 1.47 3.62
N ILE A 52 3.72 1.23 2.83
CA ILE A 52 4.89 0.44 3.21
C ILE A 52 5.76 1.16 4.24
N THR A 53 6.02 2.44 4.02
CA THR A 53 6.77 3.25 4.98
C THR A 53 6.02 3.32 6.32
N GLN A 54 4.70 3.42 6.27
CA GLN A 54 3.84 3.42 7.45
C GLN A 54 3.92 2.08 8.22
N ALA A 55 3.91 0.95 7.51
CA ALA A 55 4.00 -0.38 8.11
C ALA A 55 5.31 -0.58 8.91
N GLY A 56 6.41 0.03 8.49
CA GLY A 56 7.69 -0.04 9.19
C GLY A 56 7.82 0.84 10.42
N LYS A 57 7.00 1.90 10.56
CA LYS A 57 7.10 2.88 11.67
C LYS A 57 7.03 2.28 13.08
N PRO A 58 6.17 1.27 13.37
CA PRO A 58 6.11 0.69 14.70
C PRO A 58 7.36 -0.08 15.09
N PHE A 59 8.24 -0.40 14.13
CA PHE A 59 9.36 -1.30 14.29
C PHE A 59 10.70 -0.54 14.26
N PRO A 60 11.17 0.04 15.39
CA PRO A 60 12.46 0.76 15.42
C PRO A 60 13.64 -0.17 15.17
N LEU A 61 13.67 -1.30 15.87
CA LEU A 61 14.63 -2.38 15.71
C LEU A 61 13.90 -3.73 15.78
N LEU A 62 14.41 -4.70 15.04
CA LEU A 62 13.91 -6.06 15.02
C LEU A 62 15.09 -7.02 15.15
N MET A 63 14.97 -7.98 16.08
CA MET A 63 15.91 -9.10 16.21
C MET A 63 15.22 -10.38 15.76
N GLY A 64 15.96 -11.26 15.11
CA GLY A 64 15.52 -12.59 14.72
C GLY A 64 16.69 -13.51 14.44
N ALA A 65 16.42 -14.73 13.99
CA ALA A 65 17.45 -15.68 13.62
C ALA A 65 18.36 -15.12 12.51
N LYS A 66 19.63 -15.48 12.53
CA LYS A 66 20.62 -15.08 11.53
C LYS A 66 20.21 -15.58 10.15
N GLY A 67 20.21 -14.69 9.15
CA GLY A 67 19.84 -15.01 7.78
C GLY A 67 19.48 -13.78 6.96
N SER A 68 18.42 -13.85 6.18
CA SER A 68 17.99 -12.74 5.33
C SER A 68 17.26 -11.64 6.12
N PRO A 69 17.81 -10.40 6.17
CA PRO A 69 17.09 -9.26 6.74
C PRO A 69 15.75 -8.98 6.06
N ASN A 70 15.69 -9.19 4.74
CA ASN A 70 14.48 -9.00 3.95
C ASN A 70 13.37 -9.97 4.36
N GLN A 71 13.72 -11.24 4.54
CA GLN A 71 12.78 -12.27 4.98
C GLN A 71 12.28 -12.01 6.41
N LEU A 72 13.17 -11.58 7.31
CA LEU A 72 12.79 -11.18 8.66
C LEU A 72 11.78 -10.02 8.66
N VAL A 73 11.97 -9.01 7.80
CA VAL A 73 11.03 -7.89 7.63
C VAL A 73 9.72 -8.38 7.00
N LEU A 74 9.77 -9.15 5.93
CA LEU A 74 8.57 -9.68 5.27
C LEU A 74 7.72 -10.51 6.24
N ASN A 75 8.36 -11.36 7.03
CA ASN A 75 7.68 -12.18 8.01
C ASN A 75 7.10 -11.35 9.17
N SER A 76 7.94 -10.53 9.83
CA SER A 76 7.59 -9.91 11.12
C SER A 76 6.88 -8.56 10.96
N VAL A 77 7.16 -7.77 9.89
CA VAL A 77 6.52 -6.47 9.68
C VAL A 77 5.29 -6.59 8.79
N PHE A 78 5.42 -7.35 7.69
CA PHE A 78 4.35 -7.47 6.70
C PHE A 78 3.47 -8.72 6.90
N LEU A 79 3.80 -9.57 7.83
CA LEU A 79 3.10 -10.84 8.10
C LEU A 79 2.98 -11.70 6.83
N LYS A 80 4.02 -11.68 6.00
CA LYS A 80 4.15 -12.46 4.76
C LYS A 80 5.40 -13.31 4.84
N ASP A 81 5.47 -14.35 3.98
CA ASP A 81 6.59 -15.26 3.93
C ASP A 81 6.80 -16.10 5.21
N GLN A 82 7.71 -17.06 5.15
CA GLN A 82 8.06 -17.93 6.28
C GLN A 82 9.14 -17.26 7.16
N PRO A 83 9.20 -17.57 8.47
CA PRO A 83 10.30 -17.11 9.30
C PRO A 83 11.64 -17.68 8.82
N VAL A 84 12.71 -16.90 9.03
CA VAL A 84 14.09 -17.36 8.77
C VAL A 84 14.46 -18.54 9.67
N GLY A 85 13.92 -18.55 10.88
CA GLY A 85 14.14 -19.51 11.94
C GLY A 85 13.65 -18.95 13.26
N ASN A 86 13.80 -19.70 14.32
CA ASN A 86 13.49 -19.26 15.67
C ASN A 86 14.75 -18.93 16.44
N ILE A 87 14.61 -18.13 17.49
CA ILE A 87 15.65 -17.79 18.45
C ILE A 87 15.17 -18.14 19.87
N SER A 88 16.09 -18.41 20.76
CA SER A 88 15.74 -18.69 22.16
C SER A 88 15.06 -17.48 22.83
N TYR A 89 14.05 -17.74 23.65
CA TYR A 89 13.37 -16.74 24.46
C TYR A 89 14.34 -15.98 25.40
N THR A 90 15.44 -16.61 25.79
CA THR A 90 16.51 -15.98 26.58
C THR A 90 17.08 -14.72 25.92
N GLN A 91 17.01 -14.59 24.59
CA GLN A 91 17.43 -13.37 23.90
C GLN A 91 16.52 -12.18 24.24
N LEU A 92 15.21 -12.40 24.38
CA LEU A 92 14.30 -11.38 24.86
C LEU A 92 14.62 -10.96 26.28
N GLU A 93 14.92 -11.90 27.18
CA GLU A 93 15.27 -11.61 28.56
C GLU A 93 16.56 -10.78 28.65
N LYS A 94 17.58 -11.14 27.87
CA LYS A 94 18.83 -10.34 27.74
C LYS A 94 18.54 -8.92 27.26
N LEU A 95 17.65 -8.77 26.27
CA LEU A 95 17.27 -7.45 25.76
C LEU A 95 16.52 -6.63 26.80
N ARG A 96 15.60 -7.24 27.56
CA ARG A 96 14.87 -6.56 28.64
C ARG A 96 15.79 -6.10 29.79
N ALA A 97 16.83 -6.87 30.08
CA ALA A 97 17.84 -6.51 31.07
C ALA A 97 18.82 -5.45 30.57
N ASN A 98 18.88 -5.17 29.27
CA ASN A 98 19.84 -4.24 28.69
C ASN A 98 19.40 -2.78 28.91
N GLN A 99 20.30 -1.96 29.49
CA GLN A 99 20.04 -0.55 29.79
C GLN A 99 19.76 0.33 28.56
N LEU A 100 20.14 -0.12 27.35
CA LEU A 100 19.89 0.58 26.08
C LEU A 100 18.45 0.40 25.58
N VAL A 101 17.71 -0.58 26.11
CA VAL A 101 16.37 -0.96 25.67
C VAL A 101 15.32 -0.28 26.57
N ALA A 102 14.32 0.31 25.93
CA ALA A 102 13.15 0.86 26.62
C ALA A 102 11.99 -0.14 26.69
N GLN A 103 11.77 -0.90 25.60
CA GLN A 103 10.76 -1.97 25.52
C GLN A 103 11.26 -3.07 24.59
N ALA A 104 10.98 -4.32 24.93
CA ALA A 104 11.21 -5.48 24.06
C ALA A 104 10.04 -6.45 24.21
N VAL A 105 9.48 -6.89 23.07
CA VAL A 105 8.30 -7.77 23.01
C VAL A 105 8.57 -8.87 22.00
N SER A 106 8.26 -10.12 22.34
CA SER A 106 8.39 -11.26 21.42
C SER A 106 7.29 -11.29 20.37
N LEU A 107 7.64 -11.87 19.24
CA LEU A 107 6.73 -12.24 18.16
C LEU A 107 6.99 -13.70 17.81
N GLY A 108 5.94 -14.51 17.81
CA GLY A 108 5.96 -15.92 17.39
C GLY A 108 4.97 -16.14 16.27
N PHE A 109 5.36 -16.91 15.28
CA PHE A 109 4.54 -17.20 14.12
C PHE A 109 4.60 -18.72 13.86
N GLY A 110 3.48 -19.35 13.62
CA GLY A 110 3.41 -20.79 13.34
C GLY A 110 2.04 -21.22 12.84
N ASP A 111 1.01 -20.49 13.21
CA ASP A 111 -0.38 -20.83 12.99
C ASP A 111 -1.14 -19.77 12.22
N ASN A 112 -2.29 -20.17 11.69
CA ASN A 112 -3.26 -19.29 11.08
C ASN A 112 -4.70 -19.71 11.42
N TYR A 113 -5.64 -18.79 11.22
CA TYR A 113 -7.06 -19.07 11.18
C TYR A 113 -7.65 -18.54 9.89
N LYS A 114 -8.13 -19.44 9.03
CA LYS A 114 -8.67 -19.10 7.69
C LYS A 114 -7.75 -18.21 6.85
N GLY A 115 -6.43 -18.39 6.96
CA GLY A 115 -5.41 -17.61 6.23
C GLY A 115 -4.97 -16.33 6.93
N TYR A 116 -5.58 -15.95 8.04
CA TYR A 116 -5.14 -14.84 8.89
C TYR A 116 -4.11 -15.34 9.88
N ARG A 117 -2.95 -14.70 9.93
CA ARG A 117 -1.85 -15.14 10.81
C ARG A 117 -2.19 -14.96 12.27
N ILE A 118 -1.82 -15.98 13.05
CA ILE A 118 -1.81 -15.90 14.50
C ILE A 118 -0.43 -15.44 14.93
N VAL A 119 -0.40 -14.39 15.74
CA VAL A 119 0.80 -13.75 16.28
C VAL A 119 0.83 -14.03 17.77
N GLY A 120 1.73 -14.94 18.18
CA GLY A 120 2.05 -15.14 19.59
C GLY A 120 2.88 -13.97 20.11
N THR A 121 2.50 -13.38 21.25
CA THR A 121 3.21 -12.24 21.81
C THR A 121 2.87 -12.09 23.30
N GLU A 122 3.52 -11.14 23.97
CA GLU A 122 3.15 -10.80 25.34
C GLU A 122 2.15 -9.63 25.39
N LYS A 123 1.45 -9.52 26.53
CA LYS A 123 0.50 -8.43 26.81
C LYS A 123 1.10 -7.04 26.61
N ASP A 124 2.41 -6.92 26.78
CA ASP A 124 3.16 -5.66 26.67
C ASP A 124 3.11 -5.05 25.25
N ILE A 125 2.76 -5.83 24.23
CA ILE A 125 2.57 -5.32 22.86
C ILE A 125 1.48 -4.23 22.80
N PHE A 126 0.44 -4.32 23.64
CA PHE A 126 -0.63 -3.32 23.71
C PHE A 126 -0.22 -2.03 24.45
N SER A 127 0.94 -2.03 25.09
CA SER A 127 1.56 -0.85 25.68
C SER A 127 2.73 -0.33 24.84
N PHE A 128 3.11 -1.06 23.79
CA PHE A 128 4.25 -0.71 22.94
C PHE A 128 4.00 0.60 22.19
N GLN A 129 5.04 1.45 22.15
CA GLN A 129 5.02 2.72 21.45
C GLN A 129 5.98 2.68 20.25
N GLY A 130 5.46 2.86 19.05
CA GLY A 130 6.28 2.99 17.84
C GLY A 130 7.10 4.27 17.82
N VAL A 131 8.05 4.33 16.88
CA VAL A 131 8.89 5.53 16.67
C VAL A 131 8.02 6.72 16.25
N GLY A 132 8.22 7.86 16.91
CA GLY A 132 7.53 9.11 16.56
C GLY A 132 6.04 9.14 16.86
N SER A 133 5.47 8.08 17.43
CA SER A 133 4.07 8.08 17.85
C SER A 133 3.94 8.59 19.29
N LYS A 134 2.98 9.50 19.50
CA LYS A 134 2.63 10.00 20.84
C LYS A 134 1.75 9.04 21.64
N GLY A 135 1.48 7.82 21.13
CA GLY A 135 0.55 6.87 21.74
C GLY A 135 0.94 5.41 21.53
N LYS A 136 0.13 4.53 22.10
CA LYS A 136 0.27 3.08 21.96
C LYS A 136 0.03 2.68 20.50
N TRP A 137 0.83 1.75 19.99
CA TRP A 137 0.69 1.26 18.63
C TRP A 137 -0.62 0.48 18.43
N LEU A 138 -0.84 -0.58 19.23
CA LEU A 138 -2.05 -1.38 19.17
C LEU A 138 -3.02 -0.93 20.27
N GLN A 139 -4.15 -0.38 19.87
CA GLN A 139 -5.20 0.07 20.80
C GLN A 139 -6.45 -0.77 20.62
N LEU A 140 -7.11 -1.10 21.73
CA LEU A 140 -8.38 -1.80 21.70
C LEU A 140 -9.52 -0.85 21.28
N ALA A 141 -10.36 -1.32 20.36
CA ALA A 141 -11.63 -0.69 20.02
C ALA A 141 -12.74 -1.17 20.99
N ALA A 142 -12.68 -2.48 21.36
CA ALA A 142 -13.64 -3.10 22.23
C ALA A 142 -13.01 -4.26 23.01
N GLY A 143 -13.56 -4.61 24.16
CA GLY A 143 -13.10 -5.71 25.00
C GLY A 143 -11.85 -5.40 25.81
N LYS A 144 -11.03 -6.42 26.04
CA LYS A 144 -9.79 -6.34 26.86
C LYS A 144 -8.63 -7.03 26.16
N ALA A 145 -7.40 -6.71 26.59
CA ALA A 145 -6.21 -7.48 26.20
C ALA A 145 -6.31 -8.91 26.79
N PHE A 146 -5.71 -9.88 26.09
CA PHE A 146 -5.61 -11.24 26.62
C PHE A 146 -4.82 -11.25 27.94
N ALA A 147 -5.22 -12.12 28.87
CA ALA A 147 -4.59 -12.27 30.18
C ALA A 147 -4.19 -13.71 30.46
N ALA A 148 -4.78 -14.68 29.77
CA ALA A 148 -4.54 -16.10 29.94
C ALA A 148 -4.34 -16.80 28.58
N PRO A 149 -3.70 -17.99 28.57
CA PRO A 149 -3.69 -18.86 27.38
C PRO A 149 -5.11 -19.16 26.89
N GLY A 150 -5.28 -19.29 25.56
CA GLY A 150 -6.57 -19.50 24.94
C GLY A 150 -7.41 -18.22 24.75
N GLU A 151 -6.96 -17.05 25.21
CA GLU A 151 -7.58 -15.76 24.88
C GLU A 151 -6.94 -15.16 23.62
N ALA A 152 -7.77 -14.53 22.75
CA ALA A 152 -7.32 -13.89 21.53
C ALA A 152 -7.83 -12.45 21.41
N VAL A 153 -6.97 -11.57 20.85
CA VAL A 153 -7.35 -10.22 20.45
C VAL A 153 -7.25 -10.16 18.91
N VAL A 154 -8.30 -9.69 18.24
CA VAL A 154 -8.41 -9.76 16.79
C VAL A 154 -8.15 -8.40 16.17
N GLY A 155 -7.37 -8.34 15.09
CA GLY A 155 -7.16 -7.15 14.28
C GLY A 155 -8.46 -6.66 13.64
N ALA A 156 -8.54 -5.36 13.37
CA ALA A 156 -9.78 -4.72 12.91
C ALA A 156 -10.31 -5.31 11.60
N GLU A 157 -9.43 -5.52 10.61
CA GLU A 157 -9.81 -6.08 9.31
C GLU A 157 -10.20 -7.56 9.42
N THR A 158 -9.46 -8.34 10.22
CA THR A 158 -9.78 -9.75 10.48
C THR A 158 -11.16 -9.89 11.12
N ALA A 159 -11.45 -9.06 12.14
CA ALA A 159 -12.75 -9.08 12.80
C ALA A 159 -13.88 -8.74 11.82
N ALA A 160 -13.70 -7.71 10.99
CA ALA A 160 -14.70 -7.30 10.01
C ALA A 160 -14.94 -8.35 8.92
N LYS A 161 -13.85 -8.88 8.33
CA LYS A 161 -13.93 -9.85 7.20
C LYS A 161 -14.45 -11.22 7.63
N LEU A 162 -14.11 -11.67 8.83
CA LEU A 162 -14.56 -12.97 9.36
C LEU A 162 -15.85 -12.87 10.18
N GLY A 163 -16.34 -11.67 10.46
CA GLY A 163 -17.52 -11.44 11.29
C GLY A 163 -17.31 -11.81 12.78
N LEU A 164 -16.04 -11.84 13.25
CA LEU A 164 -15.72 -12.25 14.62
C LEU A 164 -16.13 -11.19 15.64
N LYS A 165 -16.77 -11.65 16.71
CA LYS A 165 -17.24 -10.82 17.84
C LYS A 165 -16.58 -11.27 19.15
N ILE A 166 -16.57 -10.40 20.13
CA ILE A 166 -16.14 -10.74 21.48
C ILE A 166 -17.02 -11.88 22.02
N GLY A 167 -16.37 -12.93 22.52
CA GLY A 167 -17.00 -14.16 23.00
C GLY A 167 -16.97 -15.32 22.00
N ASP A 168 -16.75 -15.09 20.72
CA ASP A 168 -16.62 -16.14 19.72
C ASP A 168 -15.39 -17.00 20.00
N THR A 169 -15.46 -18.27 19.56
CA THR A 169 -14.37 -19.23 19.68
C THR A 169 -13.95 -19.73 18.31
N PHE A 170 -12.66 -20.02 18.14
CA PHE A 170 -12.10 -20.61 16.93
C PHE A 170 -10.90 -21.50 17.24
N ALA A 171 -10.60 -22.45 16.37
CA ALA A 171 -9.41 -23.27 16.44
C ALA A 171 -8.40 -22.85 15.39
N SER A 172 -7.12 -22.79 15.74
CA SER A 172 -6.03 -22.50 14.80
C SER A 172 -5.67 -23.73 13.97
N VAL A 173 -5.01 -23.47 12.86
CA VAL A 173 -4.47 -24.49 11.96
C VAL A 173 -2.97 -24.24 11.83
N HIS A 174 -2.18 -25.32 11.85
CA HIS A 174 -0.74 -25.23 11.65
C HIS A 174 -0.37 -24.68 10.26
N GLY A 175 0.64 -23.83 10.22
CA GLY A 175 1.14 -23.22 8.99
C GLY A 175 0.73 -21.77 8.85
N LEU A 176 1.33 -21.08 7.87
CA LEU A 176 1.21 -19.62 7.72
C LEU A 176 0.18 -19.21 6.66
N VAL A 177 -0.31 -20.17 5.88
CA VAL A 177 -1.27 -19.96 4.78
C VAL A 177 -2.44 -20.92 4.97
N ALA A 178 -3.62 -20.49 4.55
CA ALA A 178 -4.80 -21.34 4.57
C ALA A 178 -4.53 -22.65 3.80
N ASN A 179 -4.63 -23.77 4.50
CA ASN A 179 -4.50 -25.10 3.92
C ASN A 179 -5.76 -25.89 4.27
N VAL A 180 -6.53 -26.24 3.24
CA VAL A 180 -7.80 -26.95 3.37
C VAL A 180 -7.64 -28.34 4.02
N ASN A 181 -6.44 -28.93 3.91
CA ASN A 181 -6.14 -30.26 4.43
C ASN A 181 -5.41 -30.25 5.79
N ALA A 182 -5.10 -29.08 6.34
CA ALA A 182 -4.42 -28.99 7.61
C ALA A 182 -5.39 -29.31 8.76
N LYS A 183 -4.94 -30.17 9.70
CA LYS A 183 -5.73 -30.48 10.90
C LYS A 183 -5.74 -29.25 11.83
N ALA A 184 -6.94 -28.89 12.29
CA ALA A 184 -7.08 -27.87 13.33
C ALA A 184 -6.50 -28.39 14.66
N HIS A 185 -5.90 -27.47 15.41
CA HIS A 185 -5.50 -27.76 16.78
C HIS A 185 -6.73 -28.05 17.65
N LYS A 186 -6.54 -28.84 18.71
CA LYS A 186 -7.63 -29.18 19.65
C LYS A 186 -7.99 -27.98 20.53
N GLU A 187 -7.01 -27.12 20.78
CA GLU A 187 -7.14 -25.92 21.60
C GLU A 187 -7.97 -24.86 20.87
N GLN A 188 -8.92 -24.29 21.61
CA GLN A 188 -9.75 -23.21 21.07
C GLN A 188 -9.32 -21.87 21.67
N TYR A 189 -9.31 -20.86 20.82
CA TYR A 189 -9.10 -19.49 21.22
C TYR A 189 -10.44 -18.77 21.35
N LYS A 190 -10.60 -18.01 22.46
CA LYS A 190 -11.77 -17.15 22.71
C LYS A 190 -11.42 -15.71 22.40
N VAL A 191 -12.20 -15.05 21.57
CA VAL A 191 -12.04 -13.62 21.27
C VAL A 191 -12.42 -12.79 22.49
N VAL A 192 -11.47 -12.05 23.07
CA VAL A 192 -11.65 -11.20 24.24
C VAL A 192 -11.52 -9.70 23.93
N GLY A 193 -10.98 -9.37 22.77
CA GLY A 193 -10.82 -7.97 22.35
C GLY A 193 -10.70 -7.82 20.83
N ILE A 194 -11.04 -6.63 20.36
CA ILE A 194 -10.88 -6.22 18.96
C ILE A 194 -10.08 -4.94 18.91
N LEU A 195 -9.09 -4.86 18.01
CA LEU A 195 -8.23 -3.68 17.85
C LEU A 195 -8.90 -2.57 17.05
N LYS A 196 -8.47 -1.33 17.30
CA LYS A 196 -8.70 -0.21 16.39
C LYS A 196 -7.86 -0.41 15.12
N PRO A 197 -8.34 0.07 13.95
CA PRO A 197 -7.55 0.02 12.72
C PRO A 197 -6.21 0.77 12.89
N VAL A 198 -5.10 0.09 12.56
CA VAL A 198 -3.75 0.67 12.52
C VAL A 198 -3.32 1.03 11.10
N LYS A 199 -4.16 0.71 10.11
CA LYS A 199 -3.93 0.89 8.67
C LYS A 199 -2.63 0.23 8.21
N GLY A 200 -2.45 -1.03 8.58
CA GLY A 200 -1.26 -1.81 8.28
C GLY A 200 -1.48 -3.31 8.37
N PRO A 201 -0.43 -4.11 8.11
CA PRO A 201 -0.54 -5.58 8.04
C PRO A 201 -1.13 -6.22 9.30
N TYR A 202 -0.95 -5.59 10.45
CA TYR A 202 -1.42 -6.09 11.74
C TYR A 202 -2.94 -5.96 11.96
N ASP A 203 -3.65 -5.22 11.09
CA ASP A 203 -5.11 -5.24 11.04
C ASP A 203 -5.63 -6.62 10.55
N ASN A 204 -4.80 -7.36 9.82
CA ASN A 204 -5.08 -8.69 9.29
C ASN A 204 -4.44 -9.81 10.14
N ALA A 205 -4.30 -9.62 11.45
CA ALA A 205 -3.71 -10.58 12.37
C ALA A 205 -4.63 -10.92 13.53
N ILE A 206 -4.34 -12.03 14.20
CA ILE A 206 -4.96 -12.44 15.46
C ILE A 206 -3.83 -12.57 16.48
N PHE A 207 -3.99 -11.95 17.64
CA PHE A 207 -2.98 -11.92 18.70
C PHE A 207 -3.37 -12.85 19.82
N VAL A 208 -2.44 -13.70 20.23
CA VAL A 208 -2.59 -14.64 21.35
C VAL A 208 -1.38 -14.53 22.27
N SER A 209 -1.50 -15.06 23.49
CA SER A 209 -0.32 -15.11 24.36
C SER A 209 0.75 -16.04 23.76
N MET A 210 2.04 -15.72 23.97
CA MET A 210 3.13 -16.58 23.57
C MET A 210 3.01 -17.97 24.21
N GLU A 211 2.55 -18.02 25.46
CA GLU A 211 2.27 -19.27 26.18
C GLU A 211 1.29 -20.17 25.43
N SER A 212 0.25 -19.60 24.80
CA SER A 212 -0.68 -20.36 23.95
C SER A 212 0.00 -21.01 22.75
N ILE A 213 0.97 -20.31 22.12
CA ILE A 213 1.74 -20.88 21.00
C ILE A 213 2.59 -22.03 21.50
N TRP A 214 3.30 -21.86 22.60
CA TRP A 214 4.13 -22.95 23.15
C TRP A 214 3.30 -24.17 23.55
N GLN A 215 2.13 -23.96 24.16
CA GLN A 215 1.24 -25.08 24.56
C GLN A 215 0.70 -25.85 23.34
N SER A 216 0.35 -25.15 22.26
CA SER A 216 -0.15 -25.82 21.04
C SER A 216 0.94 -26.57 20.27
N HIS A 217 2.21 -26.23 20.49
CA HIS A 217 3.37 -26.88 19.85
C HIS A 217 4.23 -27.74 20.79
N ALA A 218 3.83 -27.88 22.05
CA ALA A 218 4.53 -28.72 23.04
C ALA A 218 4.39 -30.21 22.69
N HIS A 219 5.21 -30.68 21.76
CA HIS A 219 5.46 -32.06 21.52
C HIS A 219 6.92 -32.37 21.85
N HIS A 220 7.11 -33.04 23.01
CA HIS A 220 8.33 -33.64 23.52
C HIS A 220 9.48 -32.71 23.98
N ASP A 221 9.80 -32.95 25.23
CA ASP A 221 10.95 -32.47 26.00
C ASP A 221 11.06 -30.94 26.21
N ASP A 222 11.58 -30.57 27.35
CA ASP A 222 11.94 -29.22 27.82
C ASP A 222 12.84 -28.43 26.84
N ALA A 223 12.51 -28.50 25.54
CA ALA A 223 13.15 -27.66 24.53
C ALA A 223 12.95 -26.19 24.88
N ASP A 224 14.03 -25.46 24.92
CA ASP A 224 14.09 -24.03 25.15
C ASP A 224 12.92 -23.30 24.45
N LYS A 225 12.17 -22.51 25.23
CA LYS A 225 11.11 -21.68 24.70
C LYS A 225 11.64 -20.83 23.54
N GLU A 226 11.08 -21.03 22.36
CA GLU A 226 11.49 -20.38 21.13
C GLU A 226 10.52 -19.27 20.73
N ILE A 227 11.05 -18.24 20.08
CA ILE A 227 10.32 -17.12 19.49
C ILE A 227 10.88 -16.84 18.09
N THR A 228 10.08 -16.27 17.23
CA THR A 228 10.52 -15.98 15.85
C THR A 228 11.29 -14.68 15.76
N ALA A 229 10.85 -13.65 16.49
CA ALA A 229 11.48 -12.34 16.48
C ALA A 229 11.25 -11.59 17.79
N VAL A 230 12.04 -10.54 18.01
CA VAL A 230 11.82 -9.56 19.09
C VAL A 230 11.69 -8.18 18.47
N LEU A 231 10.57 -7.52 18.78
CA LEU A 231 10.37 -6.11 18.50
C LEU A 231 11.02 -5.29 19.61
N ILE A 232 11.95 -4.41 19.27
CA ILE A 232 12.76 -3.68 20.24
C ILE A 232 12.56 -2.18 20.06
N ARG A 233 12.24 -1.50 21.16
CA ARG A 233 12.27 -0.04 21.25
C ARG A 233 13.52 0.36 22.04
N PRO A 234 14.54 0.96 21.43
CA PRO A 234 15.67 1.54 22.14
C PRO A 234 15.23 2.81 22.90
N LYS A 235 16.02 3.25 23.87
CA LYS A 235 15.76 4.51 24.59
C LYS A 235 15.95 5.74 23.71
N GLY A 236 16.85 5.67 22.73
CA GLY A 236 17.12 6.74 21.78
C GLY A 236 17.87 6.25 20.54
N TYR A 237 18.26 7.19 19.67
CA TYR A 237 18.95 6.88 18.43
C TYR A 237 20.38 6.34 18.68
N ALA A 238 21.12 6.95 19.62
CA ALA A 238 22.48 6.50 19.96
C ALA A 238 22.45 5.07 20.50
N GLU A 239 21.48 4.75 21.35
CA GLU A 239 21.29 3.42 21.91
C GLU A 239 20.93 2.39 20.83
N SER A 240 20.17 2.80 19.82
CA SER A 240 19.86 1.93 18.69
C SER A 240 21.11 1.55 17.89
N MET A 241 22.04 2.49 17.69
CA MET A 241 23.30 2.24 17.00
C MET A 241 24.24 1.37 17.84
N GLN A 242 24.29 1.58 19.16
CA GLN A 242 25.07 0.76 20.08
C GLN A 242 24.55 -0.69 20.11
N LEU A 243 23.23 -0.88 20.18
CA LEU A 243 22.62 -2.22 20.07
C LEU A 243 22.97 -2.90 18.75
N ALA A 244 22.86 -2.19 17.64
CA ALA A 244 23.21 -2.73 16.32
C ALA A 244 24.71 -3.13 16.26
N ALA A 245 25.61 -2.35 16.84
CA ALA A 245 27.02 -2.67 16.92
C ALA A 245 27.28 -3.91 17.80
N LEU A 246 26.60 -4.01 18.95
CA LEU A 246 26.72 -5.14 19.89
C LEU A 246 26.38 -6.48 19.23
N TYR A 247 25.27 -6.52 18.45
CA TYR A 247 24.80 -7.74 17.79
C TYR A 247 25.35 -7.94 16.37
N SER A 248 26.20 -7.04 15.85
CA SER A 248 26.72 -7.11 14.47
C SER A 248 27.55 -8.37 14.19
N LYS A 249 28.26 -8.89 15.19
CA LYS A 249 29.13 -10.06 15.10
C LYS A 249 28.49 -11.32 15.70
N ASP A 250 27.26 -11.24 16.15
CA ASP A 250 26.55 -12.41 16.68
C ASP A 250 26.34 -13.44 15.57
N ARG A 251 26.49 -14.74 15.90
CA ARG A 251 26.39 -15.83 14.93
C ARG A 251 24.98 -16.39 14.81
N ASP A 252 24.18 -16.29 15.85
CA ASP A 252 22.89 -16.94 15.97
C ASP A 252 21.75 -15.96 15.68
N VAL A 253 21.92 -14.70 16.05
CA VAL A 253 20.89 -13.68 15.86
C VAL A 253 21.38 -12.52 14.98
N GLN A 254 20.44 -11.85 14.35
CA GLN A 254 20.65 -10.59 13.68
C GLN A 254 19.74 -9.51 14.26
N LEU A 255 20.27 -8.31 14.39
CA LEU A 255 19.50 -7.12 14.77
C LEU A 255 19.52 -6.15 13.59
N ILE A 256 18.34 -5.78 13.12
CA ILE A 256 18.16 -4.97 11.92
C ILE A 256 17.32 -3.72 12.19
N PHE A 257 17.49 -2.72 11.33
CA PHE A 257 16.60 -1.57 11.21
C PHE A 257 15.56 -1.85 10.12
N PRO A 258 14.31 -2.18 10.45
CA PRO A 258 13.31 -2.52 9.43
C PRO A 258 13.11 -1.43 8.38
N SER A 259 13.13 -0.15 8.78
CA SER A 259 13.01 0.98 7.86
C SER A 259 14.10 0.99 6.79
N LYS A 260 15.36 0.69 7.17
CA LYS A 260 16.47 0.60 6.21
C LYS A 260 16.29 -0.56 5.24
N THR A 261 15.91 -1.72 5.76
CA THR A 261 15.67 -2.93 4.96
C THR A 261 14.49 -2.72 3.99
N ILE A 262 13.42 -2.08 4.46
CA ILE A 262 12.26 -1.71 3.65
C ILE A 262 12.70 -0.79 2.50
N ILE A 263 13.45 0.26 2.78
CA ILE A 263 13.97 1.17 1.74
C ILE A 263 14.82 0.41 0.72
N GLN A 264 15.67 -0.51 1.14
CA GLN A 264 16.48 -1.35 0.24
C GLN A 264 15.62 -2.27 -0.63
N LEU A 265 14.61 -2.94 -0.06
CA LEU A 265 13.64 -3.73 -0.82
C LEU A 265 12.95 -2.89 -1.90
N PHE A 266 12.57 -1.65 -1.56
CA PHE A 266 11.89 -0.75 -2.48
C PHE A 266 12.81 -0.04 -3.47
N SER A 267 14.10 0.08 -3.20
CA SER A 267 15.06 0.60 -4.20
C SER A 267 15.11 -0.29 -5.45
N ILE A 268 14.91 -1.59 -5.28
CA ILE A 268 14.76 -2.53 -6.39
C ILE A 268 13.45 -2.26 -7.17
N MET A 269 12.37 -1.91 -6.46
CA MET A 269 11.08 -1.54 -7.08
C MET A 269 11.09 -0.11 -7.66
N GLY A 270 11.97 0.78 -7.21
CA GLY A 270 12.09 2.14 -7.73
C GLY A 270 12.40 2.19 -9.23
N ASN A 271 13.12 1.21 -9.75
CA ASN A 271 13.35 1.07 -11.19
C ASN A 271 12.03 0.78 -11.95
N MET A 272 11.14 0.00 -11.35
CA MET A 272 9.80 -0.30 -11.90
C MET A 272 8.92 0.96 -11.94
N GLU A 273 8.93 1.77 -10.88
CA GLU A 273 8.22 3.04 -10.82
C GLU A 273 8.71 4.01 -11.90
N THR A 274 10.01 4.13 -12.08
CA THR A 274 10.62 4.95 -13.14
C THR A 274 10.21 4.46 -14.52
N LEU A 275 10.22 3.14 -14.75
CA LEU A 275 9.76 2.54 -15.99
C LEU A 275 8.28 2.85 -16.29
N LEU A 276 7.42 2.72 -15.28
CA LEU A 276 5.99 3.04 -15.40
C LEU A 276 5.76 4.53 -15.66
N ARG A 277 6.53 5.42 -15.04
CA ARG A 277 6.49 6.88 -15.31
C ARG A 277 6.90 7.21 -16.74
N LEU A 278 7.98 6.58 -17.24
CA LEU A 278 8.43 6.75 -18.62
C LEU A 278 7.40 6.23 -19.61
N LEU A 279 6.82 5.06 -19.35
CA LEU A 279 5.76 4.49 -20.18
C LEU A 279 4.52 5.40 -20.22
N SER A 280 4.08 5.90 -19.05
CA SER A 280 2.96 6.85 -18.97
C SER A 280 3.26 8.15 -19.75
N GLY A 281 4.48 8.66 -19.67
CA GLY A 281 4.94 9.80 -20.46
C GLY A 281 4.89 9.54 -21.95
N ALA A 282 5.34 8.36 -22.39
CA ALA A 282 5.28 7.95 -23.81
C ALA A 282 3.83 7.86 -24.31
N VAL A 283 2.92 7.30 -23.51
CA VAL A 283 1.49 7.21 -23.84
C VAL A 283 0.85 8.61 -23.94
N LEU A 284 1.20 9.53 -23.05
CA LEU A 284 0.76 10.93 -23.14
C LEU A 284 1.28 11.61 -24.42
N LEU A 285 2.54 11.39 -24.76
CA LEU A 285 3.12 11.92 -26.01
C LEU A 285 2.37 11.40 -27.24
N LEU A 286 2.09 10.09 -27.28
CA LEU A 286 1.31 9.47 -28.36
C LEU A 286 -0.10 10.09 -28.46
N ALA A 287 -0.76 10.34 -27.32
CA ALA A 287 -2.07 11.00 -27.30
C ALA A 287 -2.02 12.42 -27.88
N LEU A 288 -0.97 13.20 -27.57
CA LEU A 288 -0.75 14.51 -28.17
C LEU A 288 -0.52 14.45 -29.69
N LEU A 289 0.27 13.46 -30.14
CA LEU A 289 0.48 13.23 -31.57
C LEU A 289 -0.81 12.86 -32.30
N ILE A 290 -1.69 12.05 -31.68
CA ILE A 290 -3.00 11.71 -32.22
C ILE A 290 -3.88 12.97 -32.36
N ILE A 291 -3.91 13.83 -31.35
CA ILE A 291 -4.64 15.10 -31.43
C ILE A 291 -4.05 15.99 -32.52
N GLY A 292 -2.73 16.13 -32.56
CA GLY A 292 -2.03 16.92 -33.59
C GLY A 292 -2.33 16.44 -35.01
N SER A 293 -2.23 15.12 -35.24
CA SER A 293 -2.55 14.51 -36.55
C SER A 293 -4.02 14.67 -36.92
N SER A 294 -4.93 14.55 -35.94
CA SER A 294 -6.36 14.79 -36.14
C SER A 294 -6.66 16.22 -36.57
N LEU A 295 -6.02 17.19 -35.94
CA LEU A 295 -6.14 18.62 -36.31
C LEU A 295 -5.53 18.91 -37.66
N TYR A 296 -4.37 18.36 -37.97
CA TYR A 296 -3.73 18.50 -39.27
C TYR A 296 -4.64 17.96 -40.40
N TRP A 297 -5.21 16.78 -40.21
CA TRP A 297 -6.18 16.20 -41.15
C TRP A 297 -7.44 17.05 -41.31
N LEU A 298 -7.93 17.64 -40.22
CA LEU A 298 -9.06 18.56 -40.19
C LEU A 298 -8.77 19.81 -41.05
N VAL A 299 -7.58 20.41 -40.91
CA VAL A 299 -7.15 21.58 -41.68
C VAL A 299 -7.13 21.23 -43.17
N LEU A 300 -6.52 20.09 -43.58
CA LEU A 300 -6.44 19.67 -44.99
C LEU A 300 -7.82 19.41 -45.60
N THR A 301 -8.73 18.78 -44.85
CA THR A 301 -10.06 18.44 -45.38
C THR A 301 -11.05 19.60 -45.37
N SER A 302 -10.71 20.72 -44.68
CA SER A 302 -11.53 21.93 -44.62
C SER A 302 -11.04 23.09 -45.45
N LEU A 303 -10.13 22.86 -46.41
CA LEU A 303 -9.54 23.92 -47.28
C LEU A 303 -10.60 24.75 -48.04
N ARG A 304 -11.67 24.10 -48.51
CA ARG A 304 -12.80 24.80 -49.17
C ARG A 304 -13.49 25.78 -48.21
N GLN A 305 -13.70 25.38 -46.96
CA GLN A 305 -14.32 26.25 -45.94
C GLN A 305 -13.38 27.42 -45.56
N GLN A 306 -12.08 27.13 -45.50
CA GLN A 306 -11.07 28.18 -45.22
C GLN A 306 -11.02 29.19 -46.36
N ALA A 307 -11.10 28.75 -47.64
CA ALA A 307 -11.15 29.64 -48.78
C ALA A 307 -12.36 30.57 -48.73
N VAL A 308 -13.55 30.05 -48.38
CA VAL A 308 -14.75 30.89 -48.17
C VAL A 308 -14.57 31.88 -47.04
N MET A 309 -13.98 31.47 -45.93
CA MET A 309 -13.69 32.42 -44.82
C MET A 309 -12.73 33.51 -45.22
N ARG A 310 -11.71 33.19 -46.04
CA ARG A 310 -10.78 34.21 -46.58
C ARG A 310 -11.45 35.17 -47.58
N ALA A 311 -12.33 34.64 -48.43
CA ALA A 311 -13.11 35.46 -49.35
C ALA A 311 -14.04 36.44 -48.60
N LEU A 312 -14.52 36.07 -47.41
CA LEU A 312 -15.29 36.91 -46.52
C LEU A 312 -14.43 37.85 -45.64
N GLY A 313 -13.10 37.91 -45.86
CA GLY A 313 -12.20 38.86 -45.20
C GLY A 313 -11.47 38.35 -43.95
N ALA A 314 -11.57 37.04 -43.62
CA ALA A 314 -10.81 36.47 -42.51
C ALA A 314 -9.31 36.36 -42.85
N SER A 315 -8.43 36.86 -41.98
CA SER A 315 -6.98 36.69 -42.15
C SER A 315 -6.53 35.22 -41.87
N ALA A 316 -5.39 34.86 -42.46
CA ALA A 316 -4.78 33.53 -42.22
C ALA A 316 -4.51 33.30 -40.69
N ALA A 317 -4.10 34.38 -39.99
CA ALA A 317 -3.86 34.32 -38.54
C ALA A 317 -5.14 34.07 -37.73
N GLN A 318 -6.28 34.64 -38.15
CA GLN A 318 -7.57 34.39 -37.49
C GLN A 318 -8.03 32.96 -37.68
N ILE A 319 -7.85 32.38 -38.87
CA ILE A 319 -8.16 30.97 -39.17
C ILE A 319 -7.23 30.07 -38.34
N GLY A 320 -5.92 30.34 -38.31
CA GLY A 320 -4.95 29.60 -37.50
C GLY A 320 -5.31 29.61 -36.01
N LYS A 321 -5.63 30.78 -35.45
CA LYS A 321 -6.08 30.90 -34.03
C LYS A 321 -7.32 30.05 -33.75
N LEU A 322 -8.26 29.90 -34.68
CA LEU A 322 -9.47 29.10 -34.51
C LEU A 322 -9.12 27.60 -34.37
N TYR A 323 -8.21 27.08 -35.19
CA TYR A 323 -7.76 25.68 -35.10
C TYR A 323 -6.93 25.42 -33.85
N VAL A 324 -6.10 26.38 -33.41
CA VAL A 324 -5.38 26.27 -32.12
C VAL A 324 -6.37 26.23 -30.96
N GLN A 325 -7.39 27.10 -30.97
CA GLN A 325 -8.44 27.10 -29.94
C GLN A 325 -9.20 25.75 -29.91
N LEU A 326 -9.50 25.20 -31.09
CA LEU A 326 -10.11 23.87 -31.20
C LEU A 326 -9.21 22.79 -30.56
N GLY A 327 -7.92 22.79 -30.88
CA GLY A 327 -6.96 21.86 -30.28
C GLY A 327 -6.88 22.00 -28.77
N MET A 328 -6.78 23.22 -28.27
CA MET A 328 -6.78 23.48 -26.82
C MET A 328 -8.07 22.97 -26.14
N THR A 329 -9.21 23.12 -26.81
CA THR A 329 -10.50 22.62 -26.25
C THR A 329 -10.51 21.10 -26.15
N LEU A 330 -9.98 20.39 -27.16
CA LEU A 330 -9.88 18.93 -27.18
C LEU A 330 -8.91 18.43 -26.08
N VAL A 331 -7.74 19.09 -25.98
CA VAL A 331 -6.75 18.77 -24.93
C VAL A 331 -7.33 19.01 -23.53
N ALA A 332 -7.97 20.18 -23.32
CA ALA A 332 -8.57 20.50 -22.03
C ALA A 332 -9.68 19.51 -21.65
N GLY A 333 -10.53 19.12 -22.62
CA GLY A 333 -11.55 18.09 -22.43
C GLY A 333 -10.95 16.73 -22.05
N GLY A 334 -9.89 16.32 -22.74
CA GLY A 334 -9.16 15.08 -22.45
C GLY A 334 -8.47 15.10 -21.09
N LEU A 335 -7.80 16.20 -20.73
CA LEU A 335 -7.18 16.38 -19.42
C LEU A 335 -8.20 16.32 -18.29
N PHE A 336 -9.28 17.08 -18.39
CA PHE A 336 -10.32 17.10 -17.37
C PHE A 336 -11.01 15.73 -17.22
N GLY A 337 -11.40 15.12 -18.35
CA GLY A 337 -11.98 13.76 -18.34
C GLY A 337 -11.01 12.73 -17.78
N GLY A 338 -9.73 12.79 -18.14
CA GLY A 338 -8.70 11.88 -17.67
C GLY A 338 -8.40 12.02 -16.19
N LEU A 339 -8.36 13.24 -15.66
CA LEU A 339 -8.22 13.47 -14.22
C LEU A 339 -9.38 12.88 -13.43
N LEU A 340 -10.63 13.10 -13.87
CA LEU A 340 -11.81 12.55 -13.22
C LEU A 340 -11.81 11.01 -13.26
N LEU A 341 -11.54 10.42 -14.43
CA LEU A 341 -11.47 8.98 -14.60
C LEU A 341 -10.34 8.36 -13.76
N GLY A 342 -9.15 8.97 -13.77
CA GLY A 342 -8.00 8.48 -13.02
C GLY A 342 -8.23 8.46 -11.52
N HIS A 343 -8.76 9.54 -10.95
CA HIS A 343 -9.13 9.56 -9.53
C HIS A 343 -10.29 8.62 -9.19
N GLY A 344 -11.29 8.50 -10.08
CA GLY A 344 -12.40 7.58 -9.91
C GLY A 344 -11.95 6.11 -9.88
N ILE A 345 -11.08 5.73 -10.81
CA ILE A 345 -10.50 4.38 -10.86
C ILE A 345 -9.64 4.11 -9.61
N TYR A 346 -8.80 5.07 -9.22
CA TYR A 346 -7.99 4.94 -8.01
C TYR A 346 -8.85 4.77 -6.75
N ALA A 347 -9.90 5.58 -6.60
CA ALA A 347 -10.84 5.47 -5.48
C ALA A 347 -11.54 4.09 -5.46
N LEU A 348 -11.93 3.57 -6.62
CA LEU A 348 -12.53 2.24 -6.71
C LEU A 348 -11.52 1.14 -6.33
N LEU A 349 -10.30 1.22 -6.82
CA LEU A 349 -9.23 0.26 -6.48
C LEU A 349 -8.87 0.31 -5.00
N SER A 350 -8.82 1.49 -4.40
CA SER A 350 -8.53 1.65 -2.97
C SER A 350 -9.63 1.13 -2.03
N LEU A 351 -10.84 0.89 -2.55
CA LEU A 351 -11.94 0.24 -1.82
C LEU A 351 -11.87 -1.29 -1.92
N LEU A 352 -11.21 -1.82 -2.96
CA LEU A 352 -11.08 -3.26 -3.22
C LEU A 352 -9.79 -3.85 -2.63
N LEU A 353 -8.77 -3.03 -2.40
CA LEU A 353 -7.48 -3.38 -1.79
C LEU A 353 -7.48 -3.17 -0.28
#